data_ad605ae849ce1597213a946d3d4b0011
#
_entry.id   ad605ae849ce1597213a946d3d4b0011
#
_cell.length_a   1.000
_cell.length_b   1.000
_cell.length_c   1.000
_cell.angle_alpha   90.00
_cell.angle_beta   90.00
_cell.angle_gamma   90.00
#
_symmetry.space_group_name_H-M   'P 1'
#
loop_
_entity.id
_entity.type
_entity.pdbx_description
1 polymer ?
#
loop_
_entity_poly.entity_id
_entity_poly.type
_entity_poly.pdbx_seq_one_letter_code
_entity_poly.pdbx_strand_id
1 'polypeptide(L)'
;MMDEPIDIQTVSNGKPYGDDIVLKKGDKELQIPYGDEQDRDVTIKYFNDFVQPDYEVRWFTESLGNDTLGFTVLSVSEWAKLDDEFGADTVRYYFEPIDFESDMFNLGMDEVFALLALRENSEGVNTQFSTQLDWIRIINKEKTLAEQKENGQIDLKQYMVAKKELQQSKDDFIAAHGPMK
;
A
#
# COMPACT_ATOMS: atom_id res chain seq x y z
N MET A 1 -3.96 -18.00 -26.65
CA MET A 1 -2.98 -17.20 -27.42
C MET A 1 -2.01 -16.67 -26.39
N MET A 2 -0.73 -16.98 -26.48
CA MET A 2 0.23 -16.40 -25.52
C MET A 2 0.28 -14.90 -25.82
N ASP A 3 -0.03 -14.08 -24.84
CA ASP A 3 0.12 -12.64 -24.95
C ASP A 3 1.58 -12.29 -25.28
N GLU A 4 1.75 -11.21 -26.03
CA GLU A 4 3.06 -10.70 -26.36
C GLU A 4 3.86 -10.43 -25.05
N PRO A 5 5.11 -10.92 -24.94
CA PRO A 5 5.88 -10.75 -23.74
C PRO A 5 6.21 -9.26 -23.49
N ILE A 6 6.30 -8.89 -22.23
CA ILE A 6 6.79 -7.57 -21.84
C ILE A 6 8.31 -7.63 -21.85
N ASP A 7 8.93 -6.75 -22.64
CA ASP A 7 10.38 -6.53 -22.64
C ASP A 7 10.72 -5.45 -21.59
N ILE A 8 11.66 -5.76 -20.71
CA ILE A 8 12.14 -4.85 -19.66
C ILE A 8 13.58 -4.48 -19.99
N GLN A 9 13.81 -3.22 -20.29
CA GLN A 9 15.12 -2.69 -20.63
C GLN A 9 15.63 -1.74 -19.54
N THR A 10 16.94 -1.74 -19.32
CA THR A 10 17.63 -0.73 -18.50
C THR A 10 18.37 0.23 -19.44
N VAL A 11 18.19 1.52 -19.21
CA VAL A 11 18.75 2.58 -20.05
C VAL A 11 19.53 3.55 -19.17
N SER A 12 20.84 3.68 -19.44
CA SER A 12 21.70 4.58 -18.68
C SER A 12 21.26 6.05 -18.88
N ASN A 13 21.04 6.73 -17.78
CA ASN A 13 20.60 8.14 -17.75
C ASN A 13 21.63 9.09 -17.17
N GLY A 14 22.79 8.58 -16.71
CA GLY A 14 23.84 9.36 -16.07
C GLY A 14 23.52 9.88 -14.67
N LYS A 15 22.41 9.45 -14.07
CA LYS A 15 22.02 9.83 -12.70
C LYS A 15 22.75 8.98 -11.65
N PRO A 16 22.91 9.47 -10.40
CA PRO A 16 23.61 8.75 -9.34
C PRO A 16 23.00 7.42 -8.96
N TYR A 17 21.70 7.23 -9.19
CA TYR A 17 21.00 5.97 -8.84
C TYR A 17 21.14 4.85 -9.88
N GLY A 18 21.78 5.11 -11.02
CA GLY A 18 21.97 4.11 -12.07
C GLY A 18 21.06 4.29 -13.28
N ASP A 19 20.50 3.18 -13.77
CA ASP A 19 19.78 3.16 -15.04
C ASP A 19 18.26 3.36 -14.85
N ASP A 20 17.60 3.96 -15.81
CA ASP A 20 16.14 3.99 -15.89
C ASP A 20 15.60 2.64 -16.40
N ILE A 21 14.39 2.28 -15.98
CA ILE A 21 13.67 1.11 -16.48
C ILE A 21 12.68 1.55 -17.55
N VAL A 22 12.73 0.85 -18.69
CA VAL A 22 11.80 1.02 -19.82
C VAL A 22 11.04 -0.27 -20.04
N LEU A 23 9.72 -0.20 -20.04
CA LEU A 23 8.80 -1.31 -20.31
C LEU A 23 8.31 -1.22 -21.74
N LYS A 24 8.28 -2.35 -22.48
CA LYS A 24 7.78 -2.41 -23.84
C LYS A 24 6.87 -3.62 -24.05
N LYS A 25 5.75 -3.41 -24.75
CA LYS A 25 4.83 -4.47 -25.20
C LYS A 25 4.19 -4.02 -26.52
N GLY A 26 4.56 -4.65 -27.63
CA GLY A 26 4.14 -4.18 -28.95
C GLY A 26 4.56 -2.73 -29.22
N ASP A 27 3.60 -1.89 -29.55
CA ASP A 27 3.82 -0.45 -29.77
C ASP A 27 3.76 0.38 -28.47
N LYS A 28 3.40 -0.23 -27.34
CA LYS A 28 3.36 0.45 -26.02
C LYS A 28 4.75 0.49 -25.41
N GLU A 29 5.21 1.68 -25.08
CA GLU A 29 6.49 1.91 -24.36
C GLU A 29 6.25 2.86 -23.22
N LEU A 30 6.86 2.56 -22.06
CA LEU A 30 6.85 3.39 -20.86
C LEU A 30 8.24 3.41 -20.22
N GLN A 31 8.83 4.58 -20.12
CA GLN A 31 9.96 4.81 -19.24
C GLN A 31 9.42 5.17 -17.84
N ILE A 32 9.80 4.42 -16.81
CA ILE A 32 9.33 4.68 -15.44
C ILE A 32 9.86 6.04 -14.98
N PRO A 33 9.00 6.97 -14.54
CA PRO A 33 9.39 8.34 -14.22
C PRO A 33 9.94 8.45 -12.79
N TYR A 34 11.16 7.99 -12.59
CA TYR A 34 11.85 8.20 -11.32
C TYR A 34 12.19 9.67 -11.09
N GLY A 35 12.12 10.11 -9.82
CA GLY A 35 12.60 11.41 -9.39
C GLY A 35 14.13 11.49 -9.34
N ASP A 36 14.66 11.93 -8.20
CA ASP A 36 16.10 12.01 -7.97
C ASP A 36 16.71 10.65 -7.59
N GLU A 37 15.90 9.70 -7.14
CA GLU A 37 16.28 8.36 -6.74
C GLU A 37 15.36 7.30 -7.37
N GLN A 38 15.87 6.08 -7.57
CA GLN A 38 15.04 4.94 -7.91
C GLN A 38 14.18 4.54 -6.70
N ASP A 39 12.86 4.45 -6.93
CA ASP A 39 11.89 4.09 -5.91
C ASP A 39 11.18 2.79 -6.33
N ARG A 40 11.17 1.80 -5.43
CA ARG A 40 10.53 0.50 -5.66
C ARG A 40 9.00 0.62 -5.74
N ASP A 41 8.40 1.48 -4.91
CA ASP A 41 6.95 1.76 -4.99
C ASP A 41 6.59 2.33 -6.34
N VAL A 42 7.33 3.33 -6.84
CA VAL A 42 7.16 3.90 -8.17
C VAL A 42 7.29 2.83 -9.25
N THR A 43 8.31 1.97 -9.15
CA THR A 43 8.52 0.88 -10.11
C THR A 43 7.31 -0.03 -10.23
N ILE A 44 6.78 -0.53 -9.11
CA ILE A 44 5.66 -1.48 -9.08
C ILE A 44 4.35 -0.82 -9.52
N LYS A 45 4.09 0.42 -9.09
CA LYS A 45 2.89 1.19 -9.49
C LYS A 45 2.83 1.40 -11.00
N TYR A 46 3.92 1.85 -11.61
CA TYR A 46 3.97 2.05 -13.05
C TYR A 46 4.01 0.74 -13.83
N PHE A 47 4.60 -0.33 -13.28
CA PHE A 47 4.49 -1.66 -13.89
C PHE A 47 3.04 -2.15 -13.87
N ASN A 48 2.32 -1.97 -12.75
CA ASN A 48 0.90 -2.31 -12.67
C ASN A 48 0.05 -1.52 -13.68
N ASP A 49 0.24 -0.21 -13.78
CA ASP A 49 -0.45 0.64 -14.77
C ASP A 49 -0.12 0.21 -16.22
N PHE A 50 1.14 -0.18 -16.47
CA PHE A 50 1.57 -0.62 -17.79
C PHE A 50 0.91 -1.92 -18.25
N VAL A 51 0.66 -2.88 -17.36
CA VAL A 51 0.06 -4.17 -17.68
C VAL A 51 -1.47 -4.12 -17.80
N GLN A 52 -2.10 -3.06 -17.29
CA GLN A 52 -3.55 -2.87 -17.40
C GLN A 52 -3.96 -2.53 -18.85
N PRO A 53 -5.22 -2.84 -19.23
CA PRO A 53 -6.29 -3.45 -18.44
C PRO A 53 -6.29 -5.00 -18.45
N ASP A 54 -5.33 -5.65 -19.10
CA ASP A 54 -5.34 -7.10 -19.29
C ASP A 54 -4.96 -7.84 -18.01
N TYR A 55 -4.00 -7.30 -17.28
CA TYR A 55 -3.44 -7.86 -16.04
C TYR A 55 -3.47 -6.83 -14.92
N GLU A 56 -3.45 -7.33 -13.68
CA GLU A 56 -3.34 -6.53 -12.47
C GLU A 56 -2.32 -7.16 -11.54
N VAL A 57 -1.42 -6.33 -11.02
CA VAL A 57 -0.46 -6.70 -9.97
C VAL A 57 -1.11 -6.41 -8.63
N ARG A 58 -1.11 -7.40 -7.75
CA ARG A 58 -1.53 -7.22 -6.35
C ARG A 58 -0.41 -7.60 -5.40
N TRP A 59 -0.32 -6.88 -4.31
CA TRP A 59 0.64 -7.16 -3.25
C TRP A 59 0.13 -8.30 -2.36
N PHE A 60 0.96 -9.34 -2.18
CA PHE A 60 0.68 -10.41 -1.22
C PHE A 60 1.01 -9.92 0.19
N THR A 61 0.00 -9.52 0.95
CA THR A 61 0.12 -8.82 2.24
C THR A 61 0.73 -9.67 3.34
N GLU A 62 0.67 -11.02 3.25
CA GLU A 62 1.37 -11.93 4.18
C GLU A 62 2.90 -11.89 4.01
N SER A 63 3.41 -11.22 2.97
CA SER A 63 4.84 -10.94 2.82
C SER A 63 5.33 -9.76 3.66
N LEU A 64 4.42 -9.01 4.29
CA LEU A 64 4.76 -7.93 5.20
C LEU A 64 5.62 -8.46 6.37
N GLY A 65 6.69 -7.73 6.70
CA GLY A 65 7.62 -8.12 7.77
C GLY A 65 8.67 -9.15 7.36
N ASN A 66 8.66 -9.66 6.12
CA ASN A 66 9.72 -10.47 5.56
C ASN A 66 10.81 -9.62 4.90
N ASP A 67 11.95 -10.23 4.57
CA ASP A 67 13.06 -9.55 3.88
C ASP A 67 12.68 -9.05 2.49
N THR A 68 11.64 -9.64 1.89
CA THR A 68 11.15 -9.29 0.56
C THR A 68 9.64 -9.24 0.54
N LEU A 69 9.07 -8.27 -0.21
CA LEU A 69 7.63 -8.22 -0.49
C LEU A 69 7.30 -9.10 -1.68
N GLY A 70 6.18 -9.82 -1.58
CA GLY A 70 5.66 -10.69 -2.63
C GLY A 70 4.58 -9.98 -3.46
N PHE A 71 4.63 -10.15 -4.78
CA PHE A 71 3.63 -9.62 -5.69
C PHE A 71 3.11 -10.73 -6.60
N THR A 72 1.82 -10.68 -6.90
CA THR A 72 1.16 -11.65 -7.79
C THR A 72 0.56 -10.92 -8.98
N VAL A 73 0.87 -11.39 -10.17
CA VAL A 73 0.32 -10.86 -11.43
C VAL A 73 -0.64 -11.89 -12.01
N LEU A 74 -1.91 -11.54 -12.11
CA LEU A 74 -2.93 -12.35 -12.77
C LEU A 74 -3.70 -11.50 -13.76
N SER A 75 -4.37 -12.14 -14.73
CA SER A 75 -5.33 -11.43 -15.56
C SER A 75 -6.51 -10.92 -14.72
N VAL A 76 -7.12 -9.84 -15.14
CA VAL A 76 -8.31 -9.29 -14.47
C VAL A 76 -9.43 -10.35 -14.36
N SER A 77 -9.54 -11.24 -15.36
CA SER A 77 -10.51 -12.34 -15.33
C SER A 77 -10.17 -13.44 -14.31
N GLU A 78 -8.90 -13.65 -14.01
CA GLU A 78 -8.48 -14.61 -12.96
C GLU A 78 -8.71 -14.02 -11.58
N TRP A 79 -8.43 -12.73 -11.36
CA TRP A 79 -8.79 -12.04 -10.13
C TRP A 79 -10.30 -12.09 -9.87
N ALA A 80 -11.13 -11.83 -10.90
CA ALA A 80 -12.58 -11.92 -10.77
C ALA A 80 -13.07 -13.33 -10.39
N LYS A 81 -12.44 -14.41 -10.90
CA LYS A 81 -12.76 -15.78 -10.49
C LYS A 81 -12.40 -16.05 -9.02
N LEU A 82 -11.26 -15.52 -8.55
CA LEU A 82 -10.88 -15.64 -7.14
C LEU A 82 -11.86 -14.86 -6.25
N ASP A 83 -12.27 -13.66 -6.65
CA ASP A 83 -13.26 -12.85 -5.95
C ASP A 83 -14.62 -13.59 -5.86
N ASP A 84 -15.04 -14.28 -6.93
CA ASP A 84 -16.28 -15.08 -6.97
C ASP A 84 -16.17 -16.35 -6.10
N GLU A 85 -15.01 -17.00 -6.05
CA GLU A 85 -14.80 -18.26 -5.34
C GLU A 85 -14.59 -18.06 -3.83
N PHE A 86 -13.80 -17.06 -3.43
CA PHE A 86 -13.37 -16.85 -2.05
C PHE A 86 -13.99 -15.60 -1.38
N GLY A 87 -14.68 -14.78 -2.15
CA GLY A 87 -15.20 -13.48 -1.73
C GLY A 87 -14.16 -12.36 -1.89
N ALA A 88 -14.60 -11.23 -2.47
CA ALA A 88 -13.72 -10.10 -2.78
C ALA A 88 -12.96 -9.55 -1.55
N ASP A 89 -13.60 -9.49 -0.39
CA ASP A 89 -12.97 -9.01 0.85
C ASP A 89 -11.85 -9.94 1.31
N THR A 90 -12.05 -11.27 1.21
CA THR A 90 -11.02 -12.26 1.52
C THR A 90 -9.84 -12.14 0.57
N VAL A 91 -10.10 -12.04 -0.74
CA VAL A 91 -9.04 -11.92 -1.73
C VAL A 91 -8.23 -10.64 -1.50
N ARG A 92 -8.88 -9.50 -1.26
CA ARG A 92 -8.22 -8.23 -0.98
C ARG A 92 -7.49 -8.18 0.36
N TYR A 93 -7.92 -8.97 1.33
CA TYR A 93 -7.17 -9.13 2.59
C TYR A 93 -5.78 -9.71 2.36
N TYR A 94 -5.67 -10.72 1.48
CA TYR A 94 -4.40 -11.39 1.16
C TYR A 94 -3.66 -10.76 -0.02
N PHE A 95 -4.38 -10.15 -0.97
CA PHE A 95 -3.84 -9.60 -2.20
C PHE A 95 -4.36 -8.18 -2.41
N GLU A 96 -3.68 -7.22 -1.81
CA GLU A 96 -4.06 -5.80 -1.90
C GLU A 96 -3.84 -5.27 -3.31
N PRO A 97 -4.87 -4.70 -3.95
CA PRO A 97 -4.72 -3.98 -5.22
C PRO A 97 -3.74 -2.83 -5.08
N ILE A 98 -2.96 -2.59 -6.12
CA ILE A 98 -1.94 -1.52 -6.13
C ILE A 98 -2.44 -0.38 -7.00
N ASP A 99 -2.40 0.83 -6.45
CA ASP A 99 -2.64 2.09 -7.14
C ASP A 99 -1.50 3.09 -6.87
N PHE A 100 -1.63 4.31 -7.38
CA PHE A 100 -0.61 5.35 -7.19
C PHE A 100 -0.51 5.86 -5.75
N GLU A 101 -1.54 5.66 -4.92
CA GLU A 101 -1.56 6.05 -3.50
C GLU A 101 -1.03 4.94 -2.58
N SER A 102 -0.83 3.73 -3.09
CA SER A 102 -0.34 2.60 -2.29
C SER A 102 1.05 2.86 -1.71
N ASP A 103 1.25 2.53 -0.43
CA ASP A 103 2.56 2.50 0.24
C ASP A 103 2.92 1.05 0.56
N MET A 104 4.05 0.56 0.06
CA MET A 104 4.48 -0.84 0.25
C MET A 104 5.89 -0.91 0.85
N PHE A 105 6.86 -0.24 0.22
CA PHE A 105 8.26 -0.25 0.65
C PHE A 105 8.63 0.90 1.58
N ASN A 106 7.80 1.96 1.64
CA ASN A 106 8.06 3.16 2.44
C ASN A 106 7.37 3.15 3.81
N LEU A 107 6.78 2.00 4.21
CA LEU A 107 6.18 1.84 5.54
C LEU A 107 7.24 1.92 6.62
N GLY A 108 6.96 2.71 7.66
CA GLY A 108 7.79 2.77 8.85
C GLY A 108 7.74 1.46 9.65
N MET A 109 8.83 1.09 10.32
CA MET A 109 8.89 -0.14 11.14
C MET A 109 7.78 -0.20 12.20
N ASP A 110 7.42 0.94 12.80
CA ASP A 110 6.33 1.01 13.79
C ASP A 110 4.97 0.70 13.15
N GLU A 111 4.74 1.13 11.90
CA GLU A 111 3.54 0.80 11.13
C GLU A 111 3.50 -0.69 10.80
N VAL A 112 4.63 -1.25 10.35
CA VAL A 112 4.75 -2.68 10.03
C VAL A 112 4.44 -3.54 11.24
N PHE A 113 5.05 -3.28 12.41
CA PHE A 113 4.78 -4.05 13.63
C PHE A 113 3.34 -3.89 14.12
N ALA A 114 2.77 -2.69 14.03
CA ALA A 114 1.39 -2.45 14.42
C ALA A 114 0.40 -3.19 13.48
N LEU A 115 0.67 -3.22 12.17
CA LEU A 115 -0.12 -3.97 11.19
C LEU A 115 -0.06 -5.48 11.45
N LEU A 116 1.14 -6.03 11.68
CA LEU A 116 1.32 -7.44 12.00
C LEU A 116 0.55 -7.82 13.27
N ALA A 117 0.66 -7.02 14.33
CA ALA A 117 -0.07 -7.23 15.58
C ALA A 117 -1.59 -7.13 15.40
N LEU A 118 -2.07 -6.18 14.59
CA LEU A 118 -3.50 -6.05 14.27
C LEU A 118 -4.01 -7.29 13.54
N ARG A 119 -3.28 -7.78 12.54
CA ARG A 119 -3.65 -8.97 11.75
C ARG A 119 -3.64 -10.25 12.59
N GLU A 120 -2.65 -10.41 13.47
CA GLU A 120 -2.57 -11.56 14.38
C GLU A 120 -3.78 -11.63 15.35
N ASN A 121 -4.27 -10.47 15.78
CA ASN A 121 -5.39 -10.37 16.73
C ASN A 121 -6.77 -10.29 16.05
N SER A 122 -6.84 -10.11 14.74
CA SER A 122 -8.08 -9.94 13.99
C SER A 122 -8.66 -11.29 13.55
N GLU A 123 -9.07 -12.13 14.49
CA GLU A 123 -9.69 -13.42 14.16
C GLU A 123 -10.93 -13.23 13.27
N GLY A 124 -10.81 -13.63 12.01
CA GLY A 124 -11.92 -13.72 11.06
C GLY A 124 -12.42 -12.42 10.44
N VAL A 125 -11.71 -11.30 10.61
CA VAL A 125 -12.06 -10.02 9.98
C VAL A 125 -11.14 -9.75 8.79
N ASN A 126 -11.63 -10.04 7.58
CA ASN A 126 -10.93 -9.75 6.34
C ASN A 126 -11.13 -8.28 5.95
N THR A 127 -10.33 -7.38 6.51
CA THR A 127 -10.33 -5.96 6.18
C THR A 127 -9.17 -5.68 5.23
N GLN A 128 -9.41 -4.92 4.16
CA GLN A 128 -8.35 -4.51 3.22
C GLN A 128 -7.12 -3.94 3.95
N PHE A 129 -5.94 -4.20 3.40
CA PHE A 129 -4.68 -3.73 3.96
C PHE A 129 -4.63 -2.20 4.09
N SER A 130 -5.04 -1.48 3.05
CA SER A 130 -5.13 -0.01 3.06
C SER A 130 -5.99 0.50 4.23
N THR A 131 -7.14 -0.12 4.46
CA THR A 131 -8.02 0.21 5.60
C THR A 131 -7.34 -0.07 6.94
N GLN A 132 -6.60 -1.19 7.07
CA GLN A 132 -5.83 -1.48 8.28
C GLN A 132 -4.73 -0.43 8.51
N LEU A 133 -4.02 -0.05 7.45
CA LEU A 133 -2.97 0.97 7.50
C LEU A 133 -3.51 2.33 7.92
N ASP A 134 -4.65 2.74 7.37
CA ASP A 134 -5.30 4.00 7.77
C ASP A 134 -5.68 4.01 9.26
N TRP A 135 -6.19 2.90 9.77
CA TRP A 135 -6.45 2.76 11.21
C TRP A 135 -5.18 2.91 12.04
N ILE A 136 -4.10 2.21 11.67
CA ILE A 136 -2.81 2.31 12.37
C ILE A 136 -2.28 3.75 12.35
N ARG A 137 -2.39 4.44 11.21
CA ARG A 137 -2.00 5.85 11.10
C ARG A 137 -2.80 6.77 12.02
N ILE A 138 -4.10 6.52 12.18
CA ILE A 138 -4.93 7.24 13.15
C ILE A 138 -4.45 6.99 14.59
N ILE A 139 -4.18 5.75 14.96
CA ILE A 139 -3.69 5.39 16.31
C ILE A 139 -2.30 5.99 16.58
N ASN A 140 -1.40 5.94 15.60
CA ASN A 140 -0.07 6.52 15.72
C ASN A 140 -0.12 8.05 15.89
N LYS A 141 -1.03 8.74 15.19
CA LYS A 141 -1.27 10.18 15.41
C LYS A 141 -1.69 10.49 16.84
N GLU A 142 -2.52 9.63 17.46
CA GLU A 142 -2.93 9.81 18.87
C GLU A 142 -1.75 9.71 19.82
N LYS A 143 -0.88 8.70 19.63
CA LYS A 143 0.33 8.50 20.42
C LYS A 143 1.27 9.71 20.28
N THR A 144 1.56 10.11 19.04
CA THR A 144 2.41 11.27 18.75
C THR A 144 1.87 12.55 19.39
N LEU A 145 0.55 12.77 19.32
CA LEU A 145 -0.08 13.94 19.91
C LEU A 145 0.06 13.97 21.45
N ALA A 146 -0.04 12.82 22.09
CA ALA A 146 0.17 12.70 23.54
C ALA A 146 1.63 13.01 23.94
N GLU A 147 2.60 12.45 23.19
CA GLU A 147 4.03 12.69 23.37
C GLU A 147 4.40 14.18 23.15
N GLN A 148 3.87 14.82 22.12
CA GLN A 148 4.10 16.24 21.88
C GLN A 148 3.62 17.13 23.02
N LYS A 149 2.47 16.79 23.62
CA LYS A 149 1.95 17.50 24.79
C LYS A 149 2.84 17.29 26.02
N GLU A 150 3.26 16.05 26.30
CA GLU A 150 4.12 15.71 27.44
C GLU A 150 5.48 16.41 27.33
N ASN A 151 6.04 16.49 26.12
CA ASN A 151 7.31 17.14 25.85
C ASN A 151 7.21 18.67 25.73
N GLY A 152 6.02 19.25 25.90
CA GLY A 152 5.81 20.70 25.82
C GLY A 152 5.98 21.29 24.41
N GLN A 153 5.92 20.47 23.38
CA GLN A 153 6.02 20.90 21.96
C GLN A 153 4.75 21.60 21.49
N ILE A 154 3.62 21.30 22.10
CA ILE A 154 2.32 21.92 21.85
C ILE A 154 1.70 22.39 23.17
N ASP A 155 0.97 23.49 23.10
CA ASP A 155 0.23 24.00 24.26
C ASP A 155 -1.10 23.25 24.46
N LEU A 156 -1.76 23.48 25.59
CA LEU A 156 -3.02 22.82 25.94
C LEU A 156 -4.13 23.12 24.91
N LYS A 157 -4.19 24.33 24.35
CA LYS A 157 -5.21 24.71 23.39
C LYS A 157 -5.00 23.98 22.08
N GLN A 158 -3.76 23.92 21.58
CA GLN A 158 -3.39 23.17 20.38
C GLN A 158 -3.70 21.67 20.54
N TYR A 159 -3.32 21.11 21.69
CA TYR A 159 -3.65 19.71 22.02
C TYR A 159 -5.15 19.43 21.99
N MET A 160 -5.98 20.28 22.60
CA MET A 160 -7.44 20.07 22.65
C MET A 160 -8.07 20.14 21.27
N VAL A 161 -7.61 21.05 20.40
CA VAL A 161 -8.09 21.14 19.02
C VAL A 161 -7.70 19.88 18.25
N ALA A 162 -6.43 19.51 18.24
CA ALA A 162 -5.95 18.33 17.50
C ALA A 162 -6.60 17.02 18.02
N LYS A 163 -6.81 16.91 19.33
CA LYS A 163 -7.50 15.76 19.93
C LYS A 163 -8.95 15.65 19.46
N LYS A 164 -9.66 16.78 19.32
CA LYS A 164 -11.04 16.78 18.80
C LYS A 164 -11.10 16.36 17.34
N GLU A 165 -10.19 16.86 16.52
CA GLU A 165 -10.07 16.48 15.09
C GLU A 165 -9.75 15.00 14.95
N LEU A 166 -8.82 14.49 15.76
CA LEU A 166 -8.46 13.07 15.76
C LEU A 166 -9.63 12.17 16.20
N GLN A 167 -10.40 12.60 17.22
CA GLN A 167 -11.59 11.86 17.65
C GLN A 167 -12.63 11.82 16.52
N GLN A 168 -12.85 12.93 15.82
CA GLN A 168 -13.72 12.94 14.66
C GLN A 168 -13.26 11.98 13.57
N SER A 169 -11.94 11.96 13.26
CA SER A 169 -11.36 11.01 12.28
C SER A 169 -11.58 9.55 12.69
N LYS A 170 -11.47 9.23 13.99
CA LYS A 170 -11.77 7.88 14.51
C LYS A 170 -13.24 7.52 14.35
N ASP A 171 -14.14 8.45 14.71
CA ASP A 171 -15.56 8.22 14.63
C ASP A 171 -16.01 8.03 13.18
N ASP A 172 -15.49 8.83 12.26
CA ASP A 172 -15.74 8.72 10.82
C ASP A 172 -15.22 7.39 10.26
N PHE A 173 -14.01 6.99 10.66
CA PHE A 173 -13.44 5.69 10.26
C PHE A 173 -14.29 4.52 10.76
N ILE A 174 -14.67 4.53 12.03
CA ILE A 174 -15.51 3.47 12.63
C ILE A 174 -16.91 3.43 11.98
N ALA A 175 -17.46 4.58 11.63
CA ALA A 175 -18.74 4.66 10.94
C ALA A 175 -18.66 4.06 9.52
N ALA A 176 -17.53 4.21 8.82
CA ALA A 176 -17.34 3.71 7.48
C ALA A 176 -16.97 2.21 7.42
N HIS A 177 -16.13 1.73 8.35
CA HIS A 177 -15.50 0.42 8.29
C HIS A 177 -15.84 -0.51 9.46
N GLY A 178 -16.55 -0.01 10.47
CA GLY A 178 -16.76 -0.73 11.72
C GLY A 178 -15.55 -0.62 12.68
N PRO A 179 -15.71 -1.14 13.92
CA PRO A 179 -14.62 -1.11 14.90
C PRO A 179 -13.52 -2.12 14.52
N MET A 180 -12.30 -1.64 14.44
CA MET A 180 -11.10 -2.49 14.33
C MET A 180 -10.80 -3.10 15.72
N LYS A 181 -10.67 -4.41 15.78
CA LYS A 181 -10.42 -5.15 17.02
C LYS A 181 -9.03 -5.75 16.99
#